data_f8f390155b6074519c1e0dac4a0d3345
#
_entry.id   f8f390155b6074519c1e0dac4a0d3345
#
_cell.length_a   1.000
_cell.length_b   1.000
_cell.length_c   1.000
_cell.angle_alpha   90.00
_cell.angle_beta   90.00
_cell.angle_gamma   90.00
#
_symmetry.space_group_name_H-M   'P 1'
#
loop_
_entity.id
_entity.type
_entity.pdbx_description
1 polymer ?
#
loop_
_entity_poly.entity_id
_entity_poly.type
_entity_poly.pdbx_seq_one_letter_code
_entity_poly.pdbx_strand_id
1 'polypeptide(L)'
;ADSKTGIDIHPGAEIGKYFFIDHGTGIVIGETTIIGDNVKVYQGVTLGALSTRGGQKLKNKKRHPTIEDNVTIYSGASILGGETVVGKDVVVGGNAFSKIAPS
;
A
#
# COMPACT_ATOMS: atom_id res chain seq x y z
N ALA A 1 -0.11 17.87 1.46
CA ALA A 1 0.89 17.85 2.52
C ALA A 1 2.24 17.56 1.94
N ASP A 2 3.20 18.15 2.51
CA ASP A 2 4.55 17.92 2.09
C ASP A 2 5.10 16.67 2.78
N SER A 3 5.29 15.64 2.01
CA SER A 3 5.69 14.36 2.57
C SER A 3 7.08 13.95 2.14
N LYS A 4 7.93 14.89 1.79
CA LYS A 4 9.27 14.55 1.33
C LYS A 4 10.00 13.61 2.27
N THR A 5 9.86 13.84 3.54
CA THR A 5 10.56 13.04 4.53
C THR A 5 9.60 12.32 5.43
N GLY A 6 8.32 12.35 5.11
CA GLY A 6 7.31 11.85 6.01
C GLY A 6 6.55 10.67 5.48
N ILE A 7 5.52 10.38 6.21
CA ILE A 7 4.58 9.32 5.89
C ILE A 7 3.32 9.97 5.38
N ASP A 8 2.87 9.54 4.22
CA ASP A 8 1.68 10.09 3.60
C ASP A 8 0.61 9.01 3.56
N ILE A 9 -0.27 9.02 4.54
CA ILE A 9 -1.37 8.05 4.63
C ILE A 9 -2.67 8.80 4.41
N HIS A 10 -3.37 8.41 3.36
CA HIS A 10 -4.65 9.05 3.06
C HIS A 10 -5.65 8.71 4.15
N PRO A 11 -6.46 9.67 4.61
CA PRO A 11 -7.42 9.39 5.68
C PRO A 11 -8.45 8.31 5.35
N GLY A 12 -8.67 8.05 4.07
CA GLY A 12 -9.61 7.02 3.66
C GLY A 12 -9.07 5.60 3.79
N ALA A 13 -7.77 5.44 3.98
CA ALA A 13 -7.19 4.11 4.10
C ALA A 13 -7.70 3.42 5.37
N GLU A 14 -7.96 2.12 5.26
CA GLU A 14 -8.39 1.32 6.40
C GLU A 14 -7.20 0.54 6.93
N ILE A 15 -6.85 0.79 8.18
CA ILE A 15 -5.66 0.19 8.77
C ILE A 15 -6.07 -0.53 10.05
N GLY A 16 -5.71 -1.81 10.13
CA GLY A 16 -6.04 -2.63 11.28
C GLY A 16 -5.17 -2.33 12.49
N LYS A 17 -5.17 -3.26 13.44
CA LYS A 17 -4.48 -3.08 14.71
C LYS A 17 -3.00 -3.38 14.56
N TYR A 18 -2.20 -2.70 15.41
CA TYR A 18 -0.78 -2.99 15.52
C TYR A 18 -0.03 -2.78 14.21
N PHE A 19 -0.40 -1.74 13.51
CA PHE A 19 0.30 -1.35 12.30
C PHE A 19 1.64 -0.75 12.70
N PHE A 20 2.72 -1.31 12.17
CA PHE A 20 4.06 -0.89 12.55
C PHE A 20 4.78 -0.28 11.36
N ILE A 21 5.39 0.88 11.56
CA ILE A 21 6.19 1.53 10.55
C ILE A 21 7.60 1.70 11.10
N ASP A 22 8.59 1.19 10.38
CA ASP A 22 9.98 1.32 10.77
C ASP A 22 10.67 2.30 9.83
N HIS A 23 11.29 3.33 10.40
CA HIS A 23 11.97 4.37 9.62
C HIS A 23 11.05 4.96 8.56
N GLY A 24 9.94 5.45 8.97
CA GLY A 24 8.81 5.77 8.11
C GLY A 24 8.97 6.96 7.17
N THR A 25 10.10 7.10 6.48
CA THR A 25 10.22 8.15 5.49
C THR A 25 9.79 7.64 4.12
N GLY A 26 9.13 8.51 3.36
CA GLY A 26 8.77 8.19 1.99
C GLY A 26 7.70 7.15 1.82
N ILE A 27 6.90 6.87 2.84
CA ILE A 27 5.83 5.89 2.74
C ILE A 27 4.58 6.58 2.20
N VAL A 28 3.94 5.95 1.21
CA VAL A 28 2.71 6.45 0.62
C VAL A 28 1.65 5.36 0.69
N ILE A 29 0.52 5.66 1.28
CA ILE A 29 -0.60 4.73 1.39
C ILE A 29 -1.85 5.43 0.88
N GLY A 30 -2.41 4.90 -0.19
CA GLY A 30 -3.50 5.55 -0.91
C GLY A 30 -4.87 5.35 -0.28
N GLU A 31 -5.83 6.05 -0.82
CA GLU A 31 -7.15 6.21 -0.22
C GLU A 31 -7.91 4.91 -0.01
N THR A 32 -7.87 4.00 -0.96
CA THR A 32 -8.66 2.78 -0.87
C THR A 32 -7.86 1.58 -0.41
N THR A 33 -6.69 1.81 0.16
CA THR A 33 -5.85 0.75 0.71
C THR A 33 -6.52 0.14 1.92
N ILE A 34 -6.46 -1.18 2.01
CA ILE A 34 -6.95 -1.91 3.18
C ILE A 34 -5.76 -2.68 3.75
N ILE A 35 -5.50 -2.46 5.02
CA ILE A 35 -4.37 -3.09 5.71
C ILE A 35 -4.92 -3.84 6.91
N GLY A 36 -4.58 -5.11 7.02
CA GLY A 36 -5.02 -5.95 8.13
C GLY A 36 -4.25 -5.67 9.40
N ASP A 37 -4.27 -6.64 10.31
CA ASP A 37 -3.63 -6.52 11.62
C ASP A 37 -2.19 -6.98 11.57
N ASN A 38 -1.35 -6.40 12.43
CA ASN A 38 0.05 -6.81 12.59
C ASN A 38 0.86 -6.70 11.31
N VAL A 39 0.60 -5.67 10.54
CA VAL A 39 1.34 -5.42 9.30
C VAL A 39 2.53 -4.53 9.61
N LYS A 40 3.68 -4.87 9.04
CA LYS A 40 4.91 -4.08 9.20
C LYS A 40 5.31 -3.52 7.85
N VAL A 41 5.63 -2.24 7.84
CA VAL A 41 5.99 -1.54 6.61
C VAL A 41 7.27 -0.76 6.87
N TYR A 42 8.18 -0.84 5.93
CA TYR A 42 9.47 -0.17 6.05
C TYR A 42 9.52 1.04 5.13
N GLN A 43 10.60 1.79 5.23
CA GLN A 43 10.73 3.07 4.52
C GLN A 43 10.56 2.90 3.01
N GLY A 44 10.03 3.93 2.37
CA GLY A 44 9.94 3.99 0.92
C GLY A 44 8.90 3.08 0.29
N VAL A 45 8.02 2.47 1.09
CA VAL A 45 6.99 1.59 0.56
C VAL A 45 5.86 2.41 -0.02
N THR A 46 5.39 2.01 -1.18
CA THR A 46 4.25 2.66 -1.85
C THR A 46 3.13 1.65 -2.04
N LEU A 47 1.96 1.98 -1.51
CA LEU A 47 0.73 1.22 -1.75
C LEU A 47 -0.16 2.12 -2.57
N GLY A 48 -0.10 1.94 -3.88
CA GLY A 48 -0.65 2.92 -4.80
C GLY A 48 -1.65 2.37 -5.78
N ALA A 49 -2.11 3.24 -6.65
CA ALA A 49 -3.02 2.89 -7.71
C ALA A 49 -2.25 2.72 -9.00
N LEU A 50 -2.72 1.83 -9.84
CA LEU A 50 -2.20 1.76 -11.19
C LEU A 50 -2.68 2.98 -11.97
N SER A 51 -1.83 3.47 -12.86
CA SER A 51 -2.21 4.56 -13.72
C SER A 51 -3.31 4.09 -14.67
N THR A 52 -4.35 4.90 -14.82
CA THR A 52 -5.45 4.55 -15.68
C THR A 52 -5.83 5.73 -16.53
N ARG A 53 -6.41 5.42 -17.66
CA ARG A 53 -6.90 6.46 -18.55
C ARG A 53 -8.22 7.04 -18.10
N GLY A 54 -9.00 6.29 -17.42
CA GLY A 54 -10.28 6.74 -16.96
C GLY A 54 -10.26 7.08 -15.49
N GLY A 55 -9.27 7.80 -15.04
CA GLY A 55 -9.06 8.05 -13.62
C GLY A 55 -10.31 8.44 -12.88
N GLN A 56 -11.13 9.30 -13.46
CA GLN A 56 -12.33 9.74 -12.77
C GLN A 56 -13.37 8.65 -12.63
N LYS A 57 -13.37 7.72 -13.55
CA LYS A 57 -14.33 6.62 -13.46
C LYS A 57 -14.03 5.71 -12.29
N LEU A 58 -12.79 5.75 -11.80
CA LEU A 58 -12.39 4.92 -10.69
C LEU A 58 -12.48 5.65 -9.36
N LYS A 59 -13.00 6.85 -9.35
CA LYS A 59 -12.94 7.70 -8.18
C LYS A 59 -13.52 7.04 -6.94
N ASN A 60 -14.61 6.29 -7.08
CA ASN A 60 -15.26 5.65 -5.96
C ASN A 60 -15.02 4.14 -5.93
N LYS A 61 -14.00 3.68 -6.61
CA LYS A 61 -13.71 2.25 -6.67
C LYS A 61 -12.42 1.93 -5.96
N LYS A 62 -12.29 0.66 -5.59
CA LYS A 62 -11.06 0.17 -4.99
C LYS A 62 -9.96 0.24 -6.03
N ARG A 63 -8.98 1.10 -5.81
CA ARG A 63 -7.86 1.27 -6.75
C ARG A 63 -6.51 1.11 -6.09
N HIS A 64 -6.48 0.84 -4.79
CA HIS A 64 -5.26 0.62 -4.04
C HIS A 64 -5.28 -0.79 -3.46
N PRO A 65 -4.11 -1.38 -3.17
CA PRO A 65 -4.05 -2.79 -2.80
C PRO A 65 -4.65 -3.10 -1.44
N THR A 66 -4.86 -4.39 -1.22
CA THR A 66 -5.28 -4.93 0.06
C THR A 66 -4.13 -5.74 0.63
N ILE A 67 -3.76 -5.43 1.86
CA ILE A 67 -2.70 -6.13 2.58
C ILE A 67 -3.34 -6.89 3.71
N GLU A 68 -3.20 -8.20 3.72
CA GLU A 68 -3.84 -9.02 4.75
C GLU A 68 -2.99 -9.06 6.01
N ASP A 69 -3.41 -9.87 6.98
CA ASP A 69 -2.79 -9.84 8.30
C ASP A 69 -1.38 -10.39 8.30
N ASN A 70 -0.57 -9.91 9.22
CA ASN A 70 0.78 -10.43 9.47
C ASN A 70 1.70 -10.33 8.27
N VAL A 71 1.50 -9.34 7.42
CA VAL A 71 2.34 -9.11 6.26
C VAL A 71 3.49 -8.19 6.64
N THR A 72 4.67 -8.47 6.09
CA THR A 72 5.83 -7.59 6.26
C THR A 72 6.24 -7.10 4.87
N ILE A 73 6.38 -5.79 4.74
CA ILE A 73 6.76 -5.18 3.46
C ILE A 73 8.06 -4.41 3.68
N TYR A 74 9.14 -4.91 3.07
CA TYR A 74 10.44 -4.31 3.26
C TYR A 74 10.64 -3.05 2.41
N SER A 75 11.69 -2.33 2.70
CA SER A 75 11.88 -0.98 2.19
C SER A 75 11.90 -0.92 0.67
N GLY A 76 11.31 0.13 0.14
CA GLY A 76 11.34 0.42 -1.29
C GLY A 76 10.37 -0.39 -2.14
N ALA A 77 9.57 -1.27 -1.53
CA ALA A 77 8.62 -2.06 -2.30
C ALA A 77 7.47 -1.19 -2.80
N SER A 78 6.99 -1.52 -3.98
CA SER A 78 5.82 -0.86 -4.57
C SER A 78 4.76 -1.89 -4.86
N ILE A 79 3.58 -1.70 -4.30
CA ILE A 79 2.45 -2.61 -4.48
C ILE A 79 1.30 -1.77 -5.02
N LEU A 80 0.82 -2.11 -6.19
CA LEU A 80 -0.09 -1.25 -6.93
C LEU A 80 -1.34 -1.99 -7.39
N GLY A 81 -2.44 -1.27 -7.40
CA GLY A 81 -3.67 -1.73 -8.02
C GLY A 81 -4.71 -2.25 -7.05
N GLY A 82 -5.98 -1.93 -7.34
CA GLY A 82 -7.08 -2.27 -6.46
C GLY A 82 -7.40 -3.75 -6.38
N GLU A 83 -6.96 -4.52 -7.37
CA GLU A 83 -7.17 -5.97 -7.35
C GLU A 83 -5.99 -6.73 -6.76
N THR A 84 -4.92 -6.02 -6.44
CA THR A 84 -3.75 -6.65 -5.87
C THR A 84 -4.01 -6.95 -4.39
N VAL A 85 -3.79 -8.20 -4.02
CA VAL A 85 -3.95 -8.64 -2.64
C VAL A 85 -2.66 -9.31 -2.21
N VAL A 86 -2.08 -8.82 -1.11
CA VAL A 86 -0.93 -9.47 -0.50
C VAL A 86 -1.47 -10.36 0.59
N GLY A 87 -1.33 -11.66 0.43
CA GLY A 87 -1.94 -12.62 1.30
C GLY A 87 -1.35 -12.64 2.69
N LYS A 88 -2.09 -13.22 3.60
CA LYS A 88 -1.71 -13.34 5.00
C LYS A 88 -0.35 -14.00 5.14
N ASP A 89 0.45 -13.48 6.06
CA ASP A 89 1.78 -14.01 6.41
C ASP A 89 2.82 -13.89 5.30
N VAL A 90 2.54 -13.13 4.25
CA VAL A 90 3.49 -12.94 3.16
C VAL A 90 4.55 -11.92 3.57
N VAL A 91 5.77 -12.16 3.11
CA VAL A 91 6.86 -11.19 3.25
C VAL A 91 7.19 -10.67 1.85
N VAL A 92 7.11 -9.35 1.69
CA VAL A 92 7.43 -8.71 0.42
C VAL A 92 8.87 -8.17 0.53
N GLY A 93 9.73 -8.62 -0.38
CA GLY A 93 11.14 -8.23 -0.35
C GLY A 93 11.35 -6.76 -0.67
N GLY A 94 12.51 -6.25 -0.26
CA GLY A 94 12.86 -4.87 -0.53
C GLY A 94 12.91 -4.59 -2.03
N ASN A 95 12.42 -3.42 -2.41
CA ASN A 95 12.38 -2.99 -3.81
C ASN A 95 11.55 -3.88 -4.72
N ALA A 96 10.75 -4.75 -4.17
CA ALA A 96 9.87 -5.58 -4.98
C ALA A 96 8.80 -4.72 -5.63
N PHE A 97 8.33 -5.17 -6.77
CA PHE A 97 7.27 -4.50 -7.49
C PHE A 97 6.17 -5.50 -7.73
N SER A 98 4.97 -5.21 -7.27
CA SER A 98 3.86 -6.15 -7.38
C SER A 98 2.62 -5.44 -7.86
N LYS A 99 2.00 -6.04 -8.85
CA LYS A 99 0.70 -5.58 -9.32
C LYS A 99 0.00 -6.73 -9.99
N ILE A 100 -1.32 -6.66 -10.03
CA ILE A 100 -2.09 -7.59 -10.83
C ILE A 100 -2.52 -6.83 -12.07
N ALA A 101 -2.02 -7.28 -13.20
CA ALA A 101 -2.38 -6.67 -14.46
C ALA A 101 -3.78 -7.14 -14.86
N PRO A 102 -4.60 -6.25 -15.38
CA PRO A 102 -5.89 -6.69 -15.91
C PRO A 102 -5.63 -7.65 -17.08
N SER A 103 -6.33 -8.70 -17.09
CA SER A 103 -6.17 -9.68 -18.16
C SER A 103 -7.03 -9.36 -19.35
#